data_7f2a3239c36c1af3eb1e59f2e807fc7d
#
_entry.id   7f2a3239c36c1af3eb1e59f2e807fc7d
#
_cell.length_a   1.000
_cell.length_b   1.000
_cell.length_c   1.000
_cell.angle_alpha   90.00
_cell.angle_beta   90.00
_cell.angle_gamma   90.00
#
_symmetry.space_group_name_H-M   'P 1'
#
loop_
_entity.id
_entity.type
_entity.pdbx_description
1 polymer ?
#
loop_
_entity_poly.entity_id
_entity_poly.type
_entity_poly.pdbx_seq_one_letter_code
_entity_poly.pdbx_strand_id
1 'polypeptide(L)'
;MVEPATRAAETSGTSETSETPEPLCVAADLAERGRAHVWDVMEYGLPARAFAMRFEGRVVAYINRCLHVPVELDWQPGEFLDGDKRWIICSVHGATYEPADGRCVGGPCGRGRLRSIALEERQGQVYWYPSRDIRPVDFGDVNGDPSPRSPE
;
A
#
# COMPACT_ATOMS: atom_id res chain seq x y z
N MET A 1 -22.84 7.51 10.32
CA MET A 1 -22.69 6.93 10.01
C MET A 1 -22.51 6.68 8.91
N VAL A 2 -22.09 6.43 8.39
CA VAL A 2 -22.05 6.22 7.39
C VAL A 2 -20.95 5.74 6.86
N GLU A 3 -20.01 5.74 7.24
CA GLU A 3 -18.96 5.24 6.80
C GLU A 3 -19.04 3.93 6.43
N PRO A 4 -19.82 3.23 6.84
CA PRO A 4 -19.91 1.89 6.44
C PRO A 4 -20.01 1.79 5.00
N ALA A 5 -20.68 2.63 4.45
CA ALA A 5 -20.87 2.50 3.06
C ALA A 5 -19.58 2.52 2.35
N THR A 6 -18.73 3.28 2.79
CA THR A 6 -17.52 3.37 2.11
C THR A 6 -16.78 2.15 2.17
N ARG A 7 -16.73 1.52 3.26
CA ARG A 7 -15.99 0.40 3.31
C ARG A 7 -16.53 -0.66 2.52
N ALA A 8 -17.76 -0.74 2.46
CA ALA A 8 -18.33 -1.78 1.70
C ALA A 8 -17.83 -1.75 0.35
N ALA A 9 -17.61 -0.65 -0.12
CA ALA A 9 -17.22 -0.61 -1.45
C ALA A 9 -15.96 -1.29 -1.65
N GLU A 10 -15.13 -1.17 -0.79
CA GLU A 10 -13.95 -1.69 -1.12
C GLU A 10 -13.87 -3.05 -1.03
N THR A 11 -14.62 -3.60 -0.39
CA THR A 11 -14.43 -4.92 -0.35
C THR A 11 -14.43 -5.47 -1.59
N SER A 12 -15.02 -4.93 -2.47
CA SER A 12 -15.03 -5.50 -3.70
C SER A 12 -14.72 -6.87 -3.61
N GLY A 13 -14.97 -7.45 -2.70
CA GLY A 13 -14.90 -8.75 -2.70
C GLY A 13 -13.70 -9.43 -2.70
N THR A 14 -12.76 -8.88 -2.58
CA THR A 14 -11.65 -9.60 -2.74
C THR A 14 -11.38 -10.34 -1.54
N SER A 15 -10.32 -10.33 -1.03
CA SER A 15 -9.95 -11.21 0.00
C SER A 15 -10.58 -10.81 1.25
N GLU A 16 -10.54 -11.63 2.22
CA GLU A 16 -11.10 -11.38 3.44
C GLU A 16 -10.37 -10.32 4.15
N THR A 17 -11.00 -9.24 4.51
CA THR A 17 -10.39 -8.12 5.17
C THR A 17 -10.70 -8.20 6.64
N SER A 18 -9.71 -7.98 7.45
CA SER A 18 -9.89 -7.98 8.89
C SER A 18 -10.87 -6.90 9.26
N GLU A 19 -11.64 -7.13 10.29
CA GLU A 19 -12.57 -6.12 10.73
C GLU A 19 -11.90 -5.04 11.51
N THR A 20 -10.68 -5.23 11.95
CA THR A 20 -10.00 -4.26 12.80
C THR A 20 -8.96 -3.54 11.99
N PRO A 21 -9.18 -2.27 11.70
CA PRO A 21 -8.20 -1.52 10.95
C PRO A 21 -6.98 -1.17 11.79
N GLU A 22 -5.87 -0.98 11.11
CA GLU A 22 -4.64 -0.57 11.75
C GLU A 22 -4.37 0.87 11.41
N PRO A 23 -3.99 1.70 12.38
CA PRO A 23 -3.66 3.08 12.07
C PRO A 23 -2.42 3.14 11.19
N LEU A 24 -2.42 4.03 10.24
CA LEU A 24 -1.31 4.13 9.32
C LEU A 24 -0.61 5.48 9.40
N CYS A 25 -1.31 6.54 9.18
CA CYS A 25 -0.70 7.86 9.19
C CYS A 25 -1.77 8.93 9.28
N VAL A 26 -1.34 10.17 9.49
CA VAL A 26 -2.25 11.30 9.54
C VAL A 26 -2.60 11.64 8.10
N ALA A 27 -3.89 11.83 7.83
CA ALA A 27 -4.33 12.07 6.47
C ALA A 27 -3.67 13.30 5.86
N ALA A 28 -3.45 14.33 6.64
CA ALA A 28 -2.86 15.55 6.12
C ALA A 28 -1.43 15.37 5.65
N ASP A 29 -0.78 14.30 6.06
CA ASP A 29 0.59 14.03 5.61
C ASP A 29 0.62 13.51 4.18
N LEU A 30 -0.51 13.13 3.63
CA LEU A 30 -0.54 12.60 2.27
C LEU A 30 -1.07 13.70 1.35
N ALA A 31 -0.16 14.46 0.77
CA ALA A 31 -0.53 15.50 -0.17
C ALA A 31 -0.95 14.88 -1.49
N GLU A 32 -1.82 15.57 -2.21
CA GLU A 32 -2.26 15.09 -3.51
C GLU A 32 -1.07 14.85 -4.42
N ARG A 33 -0.89 13.64 -4.87
CA ARG A 33 0.19 13.24 -5.78
C ARG A 33 1.57 13.53 -5.20
N GLY A 34 1.63 13.55 -3.88
CA GLY A 34 2.89 13.80 -3.21
C GLY A 34 3.60 12.54 -2.82
N ARG A 35 4.54 12.68 -1.91
CA ARG A 35 5.32 11.54 -1.47
C ARG A 35 4.43 10.52 -0.76
N ALA A 36 4.62 9.27 -1.04
CA ALA A 36 3.82 8.21 -0.44
C ALA A 36 4.33 7.88 0.96
N HIS A 37 3.44 7.33 1.75
CA HIS A 37 3.80 6.78 3.05
C HIS A 37 4.13 5.30 2.81
N VAL A 38 5.33 4.89 3.18
CA VAL A 38 5.80 3.53 2.95
C VAL A 38 5.88 2.81 4.28
N TRP A 39 5.39 1.58 4.36
CA TRP A 39 5.46 0.86 5.63
C TRP A 39 5.66 -0.64 5.36
N ASP A 40 6.08 -1.35 6.40
CA ASP A 40 6.36 -2.77 6.29
C ASP A 40 5.13 -3.59 6.61
N VAL A 41 4.96 -4.67 5.90
CA VAL A 41 3.86 -5.61 6.14
C VAL A 41 4.40 -7.01 5.98
N MET A 42 3.58 -8.00 6.31
CA MET A 42 3.89 -9.41 6.04
C MET A 42 2.91 -9.88 4.97
N GLU A 43 3.42 -10.37 3.86
CA GLU A 43 2.59 -10.86 2.79
C GLU A 43 2.87 -12.35 2.63
N TYR A 44 1.84 -13.17 2.81
CA TYR A 44 2.00 -14.63 2.78
C TYR A 44 3.08 -15.07 3.75
N GLY A 45 3.19 -14.41 4.88
CA GLY A 45 4.17 -14.76 5.90
C GLY A 45 5.58 -14.29 5.63
N LEU A 46 5.78 -13.51 4.58
CA LEU A 46 7.12 -13.01 4.26
C LEU A 46 7.14 -11.49 4.31
N PRO A 47 8.26 -10.90 4.66
CA PRO A 47 8.33 -9.45 4.73
C PRO A 47 8.09 -8.80 3.38
N ALA A 48 7.37 -7.69 3.37
CA ALA A 48 7.13 -6.93 2.16
C ALA A 48 6.95 -5.47 2.53
N ARG A 49 6.97 -4.59 1.55
CA ARG A 49 6.73 -3.17 1.77
C ARG A 49 5.46 -2.78 1.06
N ALA A 50 4.78 -1.80 1.63
CA ALA A 50 3.56 -1.28 1.04
C ALA A 50 3.66 0.22 0.97
N PHE A 51 2.84 0.86 0.16
CA PHE A 51 2.83 2.31 0.11
C PHE A 51 1.41 2.83 -0.05
N ALA A 52 1.17 4.02 0.47
CA ALA A 52 -0.11 4.68 0.36
C ALA A 52 0.12 6.08 -0.14
N MET A 53 -0.76 6.58 -1.00
CA MET A 53 -0.64 7.91 -1.54
C MET A 53 -2.00 8.48 -1.83
N ARG A 54 -2.07 9.79 -1.98
CA ARG A 54 -3.34 10.44 -2.34
C ARG A 54 -3.33 10.74 -3.82
N PHE A 55 -4.36 10.31 -4.51
CA PHE A 55 -4.48 10.53 -5.93
C PHE A 55 -5.92 10.89 -6.26
N GLU A 56 -6.10 12.07 -6.83
CA GLU A 56 -7.44 12.57 -7.18
C GLU A 56 -8.35 12.56 -5.96
N GLY A 57 -7.83 13.02 -4.85
CA GLY A 57 -8.62 13.18 -3.64
C GLY A 57 -8.81 11.92 -2.82
N ARG A 58 -8.35 10.77 -3.30
CA ARG A 58 -8.56 9.52 -2.58
C ARG A 58 -7.23 8.91 -2.20
N VAL A 59 -7.20 8.24 -1.08
CA VAL A 59 -6.00 7.55 -0.66
C VAL A 59 -6.04 6.13 -1.18
N VAL A 60 -4.97 5.70 -1.83
CA VAL A 60 -4.86 4.34 -2.36
C VAL A 60 -3.59 3.71 -1.81
N ALA A 61 -3.56 2.39 -1.75
CA ALA A 61 -2.39 1.69 -1.24
C ALA A 61 -2.17 0.38 -1.96
N TYR A 62 -0.93 0.03 -2.13
CA TYR A 62 -0.55 -1.18 -2.85
C TYR A 62 0.70 -1.77 -2.25
N ILE A 63 0.93 -3.05 -2.52
CA ILE A 63 2.21 -3.68 -2.20
C ILE A 63 3.25 -3.09 -3.14
N ASN A 64 4.41 -2.74 -2.61
CA ASN A 64 5.47 -2.11 -3.38
C ASN A 64 6.29 -3.18 -4.09
N ARG A 65 5.75 -3.66 -5.19
CA ARG A 65 6.43 -4.69 -5.96
C ARG A 65 5.98 -4.63 -7.41
N CYS A 66 6.93 -4.54 -8.33
CA CYS A 66 6.61 -4.52 -9.73
C CYS A 66 6.14 -5.90 -10.17
N LEU A 67 5.13 -5.95 -11.04
CA LEU A 67 4.63 -7.23 -11.50
C LEU A 67 5.58 -7.87 -12.50
N HIS A 68 6.41 -7.08 -13.16
CA HIS A 68 7.30 -7.60 -14.16
C HIS A 68 8.49 -8.31 -13.49
N VAL A 69 9.06 -7.69 -12.48
CA VAL A 69 10.16 -8.27 -11.73
C VAL A 69 9.94 -7.93 -10.28
N PRO A 70 10.45 -8.73 -9.36
CA PRO A 70 10.16 -8.52 -7.93
C PRO A 70 11.03 -7.43 -7.32
N VAL A 71 10.93 -6.22 -7.82
CA VAL A 71 11.66 -5.09 -7.28
C VAL A 71 10.68 -4.04 -6.82
N GLU A 72 11.14 -3.17 -5.95
CA GLU A 72 10.30 -2.09 -5.49
C GLU A 72 10.15 -1.05 -6.58
N LEU A 73 9.01 -0.35 -6.57
CA LEU A 73 8.68 0.56 -7.64
C LEU A 73 9.31 1.93 -7.53
N ASP A 74 9.46 2.43 -6.31
CA ASP A 74 9.81 3.83 -6.13
C ASP A 74 11.23 4.12 -6.62
N TRP A 75 11.35 5.16 -7.40
CA TRP A 75 12.64 5.57 -7.94
C TRP A 75 13.44 6.36 -6.91
N GLN A 76 12.77 6.84 -5.89
CA GLN A 76 13.39 7.36 -4.69
C GLN A 76 12.45 7.01 -3.56
N PRO A 77 12.91 6.93 -2.33
CA PRO A 77 12.02 6.53 -1.25
C PRO A 77 10.74 7.38 -1.23
N GLY A 78 9.61 6.71 -1.38
CA GLY A 78 8.32 7.36 -1.37
C GLY A 78 7.89 8.02 -2.66
N GLU A 79 8.71 7.97 -3.72
CA GLU A 79 8.36 8.62 -4.98
C GLU A 79 8.00 7.56 -6.00
N PHE A 80 6.73 7.46 -6.31
CA PHE A 80 6.22 6.41 -7.18
C PHE A 80 5.68 6.94 -8.51
N LEU A 81 5.45 8.25 -8.62
CA LEU A 81 4.80 8.78 -9.81
C LEU A 81 5.81 9.28 -10.83
N ASP A 82 5.41 9.25 -12.09
CA ASP A 82 6.28 9.72 -13.16
C ASP A 82 6.40 11.24 -13.13
N GLY A 83 7.09 11.79 -14.10
CA GLY A 83 7.37 13.22 -14.10
C GLY A 83 6.12 14.08 -14.13
N ASP A 84 5.03 13.58 -14.73
CA ASP A 84 3.80 14.34 -14.77
C ASP A 84 2.93 14.07 -13.56
N LYS A 85 3.38 13.22 -12.67
CA LYS A 85 2.62 12.85 -11.48
C LYS A 85 1.25 12.27 -11.83
N ARG A 86 1.21 11.54 -12.91
CA ARG A 86 -0.04 10.94 -13.37
C ARG A 86 -0.06 9.42 -13.21
N TRP A 87 1.08 8.76 -13.43
CA TRP A 87 1.12 7.31 -13.41
C TRP A 87 2.12 6.77 -12.41
N ILE A 88 1.82 5.65 -11.79
CA ILE A 88 2.82 4.94 -11.00
C ILE A 88 3.74 4.27 -11.99
N ILE A 89 5.02 4.42 -11.80
CA ILE A 89 5.97 3.87 -12.74
C ILE A 89 7.04 3.07 -12.02
N CYS A 90 7.42 1.94 -12.60
CA CYS A 90 8.51 1.15 -12.06
C CYS A 90 9.80 1.69 -12.64
N SER A 91 10.75 2.00 -11.76
CA SER A 91 11.97 2.65 -12.20
C SER A 91 12.89 1.74 -12.98
N VAL A 92 12.65 0.45 -12.96
CA VAL A 92 13.57 -0.48 -13.59
C VAL A 92 13.30 -0.64 -15.07
N HIS A 93 12.05 -0.95 -15.46
CA HIS A 93 11.75 -1.17 -16.86
C HIS A 93 10.55 -0.38 -17.36
N GLY A 94 10.10 0.58 -16.59
CA GLY A 94 9.04 1.44 -17.09
C GLY A 94 7.63 0.88 -17.06
N ALA A 95 7.41 -0.21 -16.33
CA ALA A 95 6.03 -0.68 -16.17
C ALA A 95 5.23 0.43 -15.54
N THR A 96 4.04 0.67 -16.05
CA THR A 96 3.25 1.84 -15.67
C THR A 96 1.87 1.41 -15.23
N TYR A 97 1.42 1.96 -14.11
CA TYR A 97 0.16 1.54 -13.51
C TYR A 97 -0.75 2.72 -13.23
N GLU A 98 -2.05 2.49 -13.32
CA GLU A 98 -3.04 3.49 -12.99
C GLU A 98 -3.12 3.63 -11.47
N PRO A 99 -2.87 4.82 -10.90
CA PRO A 99 -2.88 4.93 -9.45
C PRO A 99 -4.24 4.62 -8.82
N ALA A 100 -5.32 4.88 -9.53
CA ALA A 100 -6.64 4.71 -8.93
C ALA A 100 -6.97 3.26 -8.64
N ASP A 101 -6.48 2.32 -9.44
CA ASP A 101 -6.83 0.92 -9.23
C ASP A 101 -5.65 -0.04 -9.37
N GLY A 102 -4.48 0.47 -9.67
CA GLY A 102 -3.29 -0.39 -9.75
C GLY A 102 -3.14 -1.16 -11.04
N ARG A 103 -4.03 -0.94 -12.03
CA ARG A 103 -4.00 -1.72 -13.26
C ARG A 103 -2.80 -1.34 -14.12
N CYS A 104 -2.15 -2.32 -14.71
CA CYS A 104 -1.07 -2.04 -15.64
C CYS A 104 -1.62 -1.37 -16.88
N VAL A 105 -1.04 -0.26 -17.28
CA VAL A 105 -1.48 0.46 -18.45
C VAL A 105 -0.39 0.58 -19.49
N GLY A 106 0.81 0.14 -19.20
CA GLY A 106 1.89 0.21 -20.18
C GLY A 106 3.12 -0.50 -19.69
N GLY A 107 3.99 -0.82 -20.60
CA GLY A 107 5.24 -1.48 -20.25
C GLY A 107 5.06 -2.96 -20.04
N PRO A 108 6.04 -3.61 -19.45
CA PRO A 108 6.06 -5.08 -19.40
C PRO A 108 5.20 -5.71 -18.31
N CYS A 109 4.29 -5.02 -17.70
CA CYS A 109 3.48 -5.61 -16.65
C CYS A 109 2.25 -6.36 -17.19
N GLY A 110 2.01 -6.29 -18.49
CA GLY A 110 0.95 -7.10 -19.09
C GLY A 110 -0.43 -6.71 -18.63
N ARG A 111 -1.24 -7.67 -18.25
CA ARG A 111 -2.61 -7.40 -17.85
C ARG A 111 -2.79 -7.41 -16.36
N GLY A 112 -1.71 -7.43 -15.62
CA GLY A 112 -1.82 -7.52 -14.18
C GLY A 112 -2.17 -6.21 -13.53
N ARG A 113 -2.23 -6.24 -12.21
CA ARG A 113 -2.42 -5.03 -11.43
C ARG A 113 -1.68 -5.18 -10.13
N LEU A 114 -1.30 -4.06 -9.56
CA LEU A 114 -0.66 -4.07 -8.26
C LEU A 114 -1.63 -4.61 -7.23
N ARG A 115 -1.10 -5.28 -6.20
CA ARG A 115 -1.94 -5.84 -5.18
C ARG A 115 -2.40 -4.74 -4.27
N SER A 116 -3.69 -4.51 -4.19
CA SER A 116 -4.23 -3.38 -3.43
C SER A 116 -4.42 -3.72 -1.97
N ILE A 117 -4.39 -2.70 -1.14
CA ILE A 117 -4.65 -2.81 0.28
C ILE A 117 -5.79 -1.88 0.58
N ALA A 118 -6.80 -2.37 1.29
CA ALA A 118 -7.96 -1.56 1.61
C ALA A 118 -7.61 -0.50 2.66
N LEU A 119 -8.12 0.69 2.48
CA LEU A 119 -7.85 1.80 3.38
C LEU A 119 -9.13 2.50 3.74
N GLU A 120 -9.09 3.24 4.83
CA GLU A 120 -10.19 4.09 5.22
C GLU A 120 -9.61 5.38 5.75
N GLU A 121 -10.15 6.50 5.33
CA GLU A 121 -9.73 7.80 5.85
C GLU A 121 -10.87 8.30 6.72
N ARG A 122 -10.59 8.57 8.00
CA ARG A 122 -11.64 8.91 8.91
C ARG A 122 -11.13 9.91 9.94
N GLN A 123 -11.76 11.02 10.06
CA GLN A 123 -11.44 12.02 11.08
C GLN A 123 -9.97 12.42 11.06
N GLY A 124 -9.44 12.61 9.87
CA GLY A 124 -8.06 13.07 9.74
C GLY A 124 -7.01 12.01 9.87
N GLN A 125 -7.41 10.76 9.95
CA GLN A 125 -6.48 9.66 10.14
C GLN A 125 -6.71 8.62 9.05
N VAL A 126 -5.65 8.02 8.55
CA VAL A 126 -5.75 6.96 7.58
C VAL A 126 -5.51 5.63 8.28
N TYR A 127 -6.38 4.66 7.99
CA TYR A 127 -6.28 3.32 8.55
C TYR A 127 -6.20 2.33 7.39
N TRP A 128 -5.55 1.20 7.60
CA TRP A 128 -5.54 0.16 6.59
C TRP A 128 -6.12 -1.13 7.18
N TYR A 129 -6.68 -1.95 6.31
CA TYR A 129 -7.31 -3.18 6.77
C TYR A 129 -6.47 -4.37 6.38
N PRO A 130 -5.89 -5.06 7.33
CA PRO A 130 -5.17 -6.30 7.01
C PRO A 130 -6.11 -7.32 6.41
N SER A 131 -5.59 -8.17 5.56
CA SER A 131 -6.36 -9.25 4.99
C SER A 131 -5.71 -10.55 5.40
N ARG A 132 -6.26 -11.65 4.92
CA ARG A 132 -5.69 -12.92 5.28
C ARG A 132 -4.24 -13.02 4.81
N ASP A 133 -3.93 -12.47 3.67
CA ASP A 133 -2.62 -12.59 3.08
C ASP A 133 -1.67 -11.46 3.42
N ILE A 134 -2.16 -10.31 3.81
CA ILE A 134 -1.33 -9.14 4.08
C ILE A 134 -1.58 -8.71 5.51
N ARG A 135 -0.60 -8.96 6.36
CA ARG A 135 -0.75 -8.75 7.80
C ARG A 135 0.22 -7.71 8.33
N PRO A 136 -0.09 -7.08 9.44
CA PRO A 136 0.86 -6.17 10.05
C PRO A 136 2.09 -6.93 10.54
N VAL A 137 3.19 -6.25 10.61
CA VAL A 137 4.38 -6.84 11.20
C VAL A 137 4.13 -6.98 12.70
N ASP A 138 4.43 -8.15 13.22
CA ASP A 138 4.13 -8.42 14.61
C ASP A 138 5.34 -8.13 15.48
N PHE A 139 5.45 -6.90 15.90
CA PHE A 139 6.57 -6.54 16.72
C PHE A 139 6.46 -7.13 18.12
N GLY A 140 5.30 -7.51 18.52
CA GLY A 140 5.13 -8.07 19.81
C GLY A 140 5.87 -9.36 19.97
N ASP A 141 5.79 -10.18 18.96
CA ASP A 141 6.46 -11.43 19.01
C ASP A 141 7.93 -11.21 19.00
N VAL A 142 8.36 -10.33 18.22
CA VAL A 142 9.74 -10.08 18.12
C VAL A 142 10.28 -9.61 19.42
N ASN A 143 9.57 -8.75 20.06
CA ASN A 143 10.01 -8.30 21.28
C ASN A 143 10.04 -9.33 22.27
N GLY A 144 9.22 -10.18 22.16
CA GLY A 144 9.24 -11.21 23.08
C GLY A 144 10.51 -11.81 23.15
N ASP A 145 11.27 -11.51 22.34
CA ASP A 145 12.44 -12.10 22.30
C ASP A 145 13.41 -11.29 22.52
N PRO A 146 13.65 -10.84 22.94
CA PRO A 146 14.28 -10.01 23.02
C PRO A 146 15.14 -9.83 22.78
N SER A 147 15.34 -9.88 22.64
CA SER A 147 15.81 -9.71 22.49
C SER A 147 16.43 -9.62 22.16
N PRO A 148 16.76 -9.95 22.02
CA PRO A 148 17.36 -9.76 21.49
C PRO A 148 17.74 -9.25 20.81
N ARG A 149 17.69 -8.97 20.48
CA ARG A 149 17.86 -8.38 19.81
C ARG A 149 18.66 -7.84 19.91
N SER A 150 19.19 -7.97 20.34
CA SER A 150 19.60 -7.57 20.33
C SER A 150 20.14 -7.19 20.26
N PRO A 151 20.54 -7.15 20.38
CA PRO A 151 20.93 -6.68 20.13
C PRO A 151 21.23 -6.38 19.90
N GLU A 152 21.26 -6.41 19.89
CA GLU A 152 21.18 -6.14 19.62
C GLU A 152 21.32 -5.76 19.49
#